data_53365a0434b4feac3f172463272f0477
#
_entry.id   53365a0434b4feac3f172463272f0477
#
_cell.length_a   1.000
_cell.length_b   1.000
_cell.length_c   1.000
_cell.angle_alpha   90.00
_cell.angle_beta   90.00
_cell.angle_gamma   90.00
#
_symmetry.space_group_name_H-M   'P 1'
#
loop_
_entity.id
_entity.type
_entity.pdbx_description
1 polymer ?
#
loop_
_entity_poly.entity_id
_entity_poly.type
_entity_poly.pdbx_seq_one_letter_code
_entity_poly.pdbx_strand_id
1 'polypeptide(L)'
;MNGREHFAVVFLHEDNGTVSAYLPDLPGVYAAADTLRGARRGIREALEGYLEAMGARRWRLPARRADIAVVKVETLASGPRVSLVGAGALLGRRTSAAKAAASRKNGARGGRPRRTPA
;
A
#
# COMPACT_ATOMS: atom_id res chain seq x y z
N MET A 1 -4.89 -16.78 -19.81
CA MET A 1 -5.59 -15.51 -19.75
C MET A 1 -4.98 -14.62 -18.71
N ASN A 2 -4.77 -13.38 -19.06
CA ASN A 2 -4.18 -12.42 -18.12
C ASN A 2 -5.25 -11.60 -17.46
N GLY A 3 -5.15 -11.47 -16.17
CA GLY A 3 -6.05 -10.64 -15.41
C GLY A 3 -5.26 -9.89 -14.35
N ARG A 4 -5.84 -8.82 -13.86
CA ARG A 4 -5.26 -8.06 -12.76
C ARG A 4 -6.27 -7.93 -11.66
N GLU A 5 -5.83 -8.25 -10.47
CA GLU A 5 -6.67 -8.10 -9.31
C GLU A 5 -5.88 -7.44 -8.21
N HIS A 6 -6.54 -6.63 -7.44
CA HIS A 6 -5.90 -5.90 -6.36
C HIS A 6 -6.60 -6.25 -5.05
N PHE A 7 -5.82 -6.70 -4.09
CA PHE A 7 -6.34 -7.02 -2.78
C PHE A 7 -5.65 -6.14 -1.74
N ALA A 8 -6.38 -5.82 -0.71
CA ALA A 8 -5.80 -5.05 0.39
C ALA A 8 -4.89 -5.95 1.21
N VAL A 9 -3.77 -5.39 1.64
CA VAL A 9 -2.91 -6.03 2.61
C VAL A 9 -2.74 -5.08 3.78
N VAL A 10 -2.78 -5.62 4.99
CA VAL A 10 -2.65 -4.84 6.21
C VAL A 10 -1.32 -5.20 6.86
N PHE A 11 -0.56 -4.18 7.25
CA PHE A 11 0.66 -4.36 8.02
C PHE A 11 0.43 -3.75 9.39
N LEU A 12 0.63 -4.56 10.42
CA LEU A 12 0.46 -4.11 11.80
C LEU A 12 1.80 -4.10 12.50
N HIS A 13 2.14 -2.97 13.07
CA HIS A 13 3.32 -2.87 13.91
C HIS A 13 2.93 -3.26 15.31
N GLU A 14 3.43 -4.41 15.75
CA GLU A 14 3.05 -4.96 17.03
C GLU A 14 3.84 -4.33 18.17
N ASP A 15 3.34 -4.47 19.38
CA ASP A 15 4.00 -3.88 20.54
C ASP A 15 5.39 -4.46 20.79
N ASN A 16 5.62 -5.68 20.38
CA ASN A 16 6.92 -6.33 20.56
C ASN A 16 7.94 -5.97 19.49
N GLY A 17 7.60 -5.06 18.60
CA GLY A 17 8.51 -4.61 17.55
C GLY A 17 8.44 -5.38 16.26
N THR A 18 7.62 -6.43 16.20
CA THR A 18 7.47 -7.17 14.95
C THR A 18 6.41 -6.52 14.07
N VAL A 19 6.39 -6.91 12.81
CA VAL A 19 5.39 -6.44 11.85
C VAL A 19 4.66 -7.65 11.31
N SER A 20 3.35 -7.65 11.46
CA SER A 20 2.49 -8.71 10.95
C SER A 20 1.81 -8.23 9.67
N ALA A 21 1.54 -9.15 8.77
CA ALA A 21 0.88 -8.81 7.51
C ALA A 21 -0.21 -9.84 7.23
N TYR A 22 -1.34 -9.37 6.71
CA TYR A 22 -2.41 -10.28 6.32
C TYR A 22 -3.26 -9.62 5.25
N LEU A 23 -4.02 -10.46 4.53
CA LEU A 23 -4.95 -9.99 3.53
C LEU A 23 -6.37 -10.25 4.03
N PRO A 24 -7.17 -9.21 4.24
CA PRO A 24 -8.55 -9.41 4.71
C PRO A 24 -9.38 -10.32 3.81
N ASP A 25 -9.15 -10.27 2.51
CA ASP A 25 -9.94 -11.06 1.56
C ASP A 25 -9.42 -12.48 1.36
N LEU A 26 -8.24 -12.78 1.86
CA LEU A 26 -7.64 -14.09 1.70
C LEU A 26 -7.20 -14.62 3.06
N PRO A 27 -8.16 -15.13 3.87
CA PRO A 27 -7.82 -15.66 5.18
C PRO A 27 -6.82 -16.80 5.04
N GLY A 28 -5.87 -16.86 5.93
CA GLY A 28 -4.84 -17.88 5.87
C GLY A 28 -3.57 -17.42 5.20
N VAL A 29 -3.58 -16.30 4.51
CA VAL A 29 -2.37 -15.72 3.95
C VAL A 29 -1.89 -14.65 4.92
N TYR A 30 -0.79 -14.93 5.61
CA TYR A 30 -0.25 -14.00 6.58
C TYR A 30 1.25 -14.19 6.71
N ALA A 31 1.90 -13.20 7.28
CA ALA A 31 3.33 -13.26 7.53
C ALA A 31 3.66 -12.39 8.72
N ALA A 32 4.83 -12.58 9.28
CA ALA A 32 5.33 -11.76 10.36
C ALA A 32 6.85 -11.71 10.23
N ALA A 33 7.42 -10.57 10.58
CA ALA A 33 8.86 -10.38 10.51
C ALA A 33 9.26 -9.27 11.47
N ASP A 34 10.57 -9.10 11.65
CA ASP A 34 11.08 -8.06 12.52
C ASP A 34 11.03 -6.68 11.90
N THR A 35 10.88 -6.60 10.59
CA THR A 35 10.86 -5.33 9.88
C THR A 35 9.73 -5.31 8.87
N LEU A 36 9.35 -4.11 8.47
CA LEU A 36 8.32 -3.96 7.43
C LEU A 36 8.80 -4.58 6.12
N ARG A 37 10.06 -4.40 5.77
CA ARG A 37 10.60 -5.01 4.55
C ARG A 37 10.49 -6.53 4.59
N GLY A 38 10.82 -7.13 5.74
CA GLY A 38 10.70 -8.56 5.90
C GLY A 38 9.27 -9.03 5.83
N ALA A 39 8.33 -8.28 6.42
CA ALA A 39 6.92 -8.61 6.37
C ALA A 39 6.38 -8.52 4.93
N ARG A 40 6.83 -7.52 4.18
CA ARG A 40 6.42 -7.39 2.78
C ARG A 40 6.91 -8.55 1.94
N ARG A 41 8.14 -8.96 2.15
CA ARG A 41 8.67 -10.13 1.46
C ARG A 41 7.90 -11.38 1.85
N GLY A 42 7.68 -11.55 3.15
CA GLY A 42 7.00 -12.74 3.66
C GLY A 42 5.58 -12.86 3.17
N ILE A 43 4.83 -11.75 3.13
CA ILE A 43 3.44 -11.83 2.68
C ILE A 43 3.39 -12.11 1.17
N ARG A 44 4.35 -11.61 0.41
CA ARG A 44 4.42 -11.91 -1.00
C ARG A 44 4.68 -13.40 -1.22
N GLU A 45 5.63 -13.96 -0.50
CA GLU A 45 5.95 -15.38 -0.62
C GLU A 45 4.78 -16.24 -0.17
N ALA A 46 4.11 -15.84 0.89
CA ALA A 46 2.94 -16.59 1.38
C ALA A 46 1.83 -16.57 0.35
N LEU A 47 1.62 -15.41 -0.29
CA LEU A 47 0.58 -15.29 -1.30
C LEU A 47 0.94 -16.08 -2.55
N GLU A 48 2.21 -16.03 -2.97
CA GLU A 48 2.65 -16.81 -4.12
C GLU A 48 2.41 -18.30 -3.89
N GLY A 49 2.73 -18.79 -2.70
CA GLY A 49 2.48 -20.18 -2.36
C GLY A 49 1.00 -20.52 -2.33
N TYR A 50 0.20 -19.60 -1.82
CA TYR A 50 -1.25 -19.78 -1.78
C TYR A 50 -1.83 -19.88 -3.20
N LEU A 51 -1.40 -18.98 -4.09
CA LEU A 51 -1.88 -18.98 -5.46
C LEU A 51 -1.45 -20.24 -6.21
N GLU A 52 -0.25 -20.72 -5.93
CA GLU A 52 0.22 -21.94 -6.54
C GLU A 52 -0.65 -23.11 -6.10
N ALA A 53 -0.97 -23.18 -4.82
CA ALA A 53 -1.83 -24.24 -4.30
C ALA A 53 -3.24 -24.13 -4.88
N MET A 54 -3.75 -22.90 -5.03
CA MET A 54 -5.06 -22.72 -5.63
C MET A 54 -5.09 -23.19 -7.08
N GLY A 55 -4.02 -22.87 -7.83
CA GLY A 55 -3.91 -23.30 -9.21
C GLY A 55 -3.91 -24.81 -9.34
N ALA A 56 -3.17 -25.49 -8.44
CA ALA A 56 -3.12 -26.93 -8.43
C ALA A 56 -4.48 -27.54 -8.14
N ARG A 57 -5.30 -26.89 -7.33
CA ARG A 57 -6.64 -27.37 -6.98
C ARG A 57 -7.74 -26.78 -7.83
N ARG A 58 -7.36 -25.91 -8.77
CA ARG A 58 -8.32 -25.22 -9.63
C ARG A 58 -9.31 -24.36 -8.89
N TRP A 59 -8.90 -23.81 -7.75
CA TRP A 59 -9.73 -22.89 -6.99
C TRP A 59 -9.66 -21.52 -7.65
N ARG A 60 -10.68 -20.74 -7.44
CA ARG A 60 -10.72 -19.37 -7.94
C ARG A 60 -10.45 -18.40 -6.82
N LEU A 61 -9.82 -17.28 -7.16
CA LEU A 61 -9.66 -16.21 -6.19
C LEU A 61 -11.03 -15.65 -5.83
N PRO A 62 -11.25 -15.34 -4.56
CA PRO A 62 -12.50 -14.69 -4.18
C PRO A 62 -12.55 -13.28 -4.73
N ALA A 63 -13.75 -12.72 -4.83
CA ALA A 63 -13.90 -11.34 -5.22
C ALA A 63 -13.37 -10.44 -4.10
N ARG A 64 -12.78 -9.33 -4.48
CA ARG A 64 -12.32 -8.37 -3.49
C ARG A 64 -13.53 -7.76 -2.79
N ARG A 65 -13.48 -7.73 -1.48
CA ARG A 65 -14.55 -7.17 -0.65
C ARG A 65 -14.05 -6.06 0.25
N ALA A 66 -12.75 -6.00 0.49
CA ALA A 66 -12.16 -5.00 1.37
C ALA A 66 -11.74 -3.79 0.57
N ASP A 67 -12.14 -2.62 1.02
CA ASP A 67 -11.66 -1.36 0.48
C ASP A 67 -10.72 -0.74 1.49
N ILE A 68 -9.88 0.15 1.00
CA ILE A 68 -8.85 0.75 1.81
C ILE A 68 -9.16 2.23 1.97
N ALA A 69 -9.14 2.67 3.20
CA ALA A 69 -9.24 4.09 3.51
C ALA A 69 -8.36 4.39 4.70
N VAL A 70 -7.95 5.63 4.81
CA VAL A 70 -7.15 6.10 5.92
C VAL A 70 -8.00 7.10 6.69
N VAL A 71 -8.01 6.98 8.00
CA VAL A 71 -8.72 7.94 8.84
C VAL A 71 -7.74 9.03 9.23
N LYS A 72 -8.08 10.25 8.90
CA LYS A 72 -7.28 11.39 9.29
C LYS A 72 -7.89 11.99 10.55
N VAL A 73 -7.10 12.11 11.58
CA VAL A 73 -7.55 12.69 12.85
C VAL A 73 -6.74 13.95 13.09
N GLU A 74 -7.44 15.07 13.21
CA GLU A 74 -6.81 16.35 13.52
C GLU A 74 -7.24 16.79 14.90
N THR A 75 -6.27 17.20 15.71
CA THR A 75 -6.57 17.73 17.03
C THR A 75 -6.57 19.25 16.94
N LEU A 76 -7.76 19.84 17.02
CA LEU A 76 -7.93 21.27 16.90
C LEU A 76 -8.29 21.86 18.25
N ALA A 77 -8.16 23.18 18.36
CA ALA A 77 -8.55 23.86 19.60
C ALA A 77 -10.01 23.65 19.90
N SER A 78 -10.84 23.51 18.86
CA SER A 78 -12.27 23.28 19.02
C SER A 78 -12.61 21.81 19.31
N GLY A 79 -11.62 20.95 19.27
CA GLY A 79 -11.81 19.51 19.47
C GLY A 79 -11.29 18.71 18.31
N PRO A 80 -11.35 17.37 18.39
CA PRO A 80 -10.87 16.53 17.33
C PRO A 80 -11.78 16.59 16.12
N ARG A 81 -11.16 16.46 14.94
CA ARG A 81 -11.88 16.37 13.68
C ARG A 81 -11.44 15.11 12.97
N VAL A 82 -12.41 14.32 12.53
CA VAL A 82 -12.15 13.04 11.89
C VAL A 82 -12.66 13.08 10.45
N SER A 83 -11.84 12.63 9.53
CA SER A 83 -12.27 12.50 8.14
C SER A 83 -11.66 11.26 7.53
N LEU A 84 -12.35 10.71 6.55
CA LEU A 84 -11.83 9.57 5.82
C LEU A 84 -11.15 10.05 4.56
N VAL A 85 -9.94 9.53 4.34
CA VAL A 85 -9.17 9.86 3.15
C VAL A 85 -8.93 8.57 2.41
N GLY A 86 -9.26 8.52 1.14
CA GLY A 86 -9.00 7.32 0.37
C GLY A 86 -7.53 7.04 0.24
N ALA A 87 -7.18 5.75 0.23
CA ALA A 87 -5.78 5.35 0.10
C ALA A 87 -5.18 5.89 -1.19
N GLY A 88 -5.98 5.98 -2.24
CA GLY A 88 -5.52 6.53 -3.50
C GLY A 88 -5.06 7.96 -3.38
N ALA A 89 -5.80 8.77 -2.62
CA ALA A 89 -5.42 10.16 -2.42
C ALA A 89 -4.09 10.27 -1.66
N LEU A 90 -3.90 9.42 -0.67
CA LEU A 90 -2.67 9.41 0.09
C LEU A 90 -1.49 9.00 -0.79
N LEU A 91 -1.68 7.97 -1.58
CA LEU A 91 -0.64 7.51 -2.49
C LEU A 91 -0.35 8.54 -3.57
N GLY A 92 -1.40 9.20 -4.07
CA GLY A 92 -1.24 10.26 -5.04
C GLY A 92 -0.43 11.42 -4.50
N ARG A 93 -0.63 11.76 -3.25
CA ARG A 93 0.11 12.82 -2.61
C ARG A 93 1.59 12.47 -2.50
N ARG A 94 1.89 11.23 -2.13
CA ARG A 94 3.27 10.77 -2.07
C ARG A 94 3.90 10.76 -3.45
N THR A 95 3.17 10.29 -4.43
CA THR A 95 3.64 10.27 -5.80
C THR A 95 3.92 11.68 -6.29
N SER A 96 3.05 12.63 -5.97
CA SER A 96 3.25 14.02 -6.35
C SER A 96 4.50 14.60 -5.74
N ALA A 97 4.76 14.31 -4.48
CA ALA A 97 5.97 14.77 -3.83
C ALA A 97 7.21 14.20 -4.49
N ALA A 98 7.17 12.93 -4.83
CA ALA A 98 8.28 12.28 -5.51
C ALA A 98 8.49 12.86 -6.90
N LYS A 99 7.41 13.13 -7.60
CA LYS A 99 7.48 13.74 -8.93
C LYS A 99 8.04 15.14 -8.84
N ALA A 100 7.62 15.91 -7.87
CA ALA A 100 8.13 17.25 -7.69
C ALA A 100 9.63 17.25 -7.42
N ALA A 101 10.08 16.32 -6.58
CA ALA A 101 11.50 16.19 -6.30
C ALA A 101 12.29 15.82 -7.56
N ALA A 102 11.75 14.89 -8.34
CA ALA A 102 12.39 14.48 -9.57
C ALA A 102 12.43 15.62 -10.57
N SER A 103 11.35 16.40 -10.66
CA SER A 103 11.30 17.54 -11.55
C SER A 103 12.32 18.60 -11.18
N ARG A 104 12.46 18.89 -9.91
CA ARG A 104 13.45 19.85 -9.46
C ARG A 104 14.86 19.38 -9.80
N LYS A 105 15.10 18.09 -9.60
CA LYS A 105 16.38 17.51 -9.92
C LYS A 105 16.68 17.59 -11.39
N ASN A 106 15.71 17.30 -12.22
CA ASN A 106 15.86 17.37 -13.66
C ASN A 106 16.06 18.81 -14.11
N GLY A 107 15.35 19.74 -13.50
CA GLY A 107 15.54 21.15 -13.80
C GLY A 107 16.94 21.61 -13.47
N ALA A 108 17.48 21.14 -12.34
CA ALA A 108 18.83 21.51 -11.93
C ALA A 108 19.86 20.99 -12.93
N ARG A 109 19.55 19.92 -13.63
CA ARG A 109 20.44 19.39 -14.64
C ARG A 109 20.35 20.12 -15.95
N GLY A 110 19.50 21.14 -16.05
CA GLY A 110 19.31 21.82 -17.28
C GLY A 110 18.46 21.07 -18.27
N GLY A 111 17.53 20.31 -17.80
CA GLY A 111 16.60 19.62 -18.64
C GLY A 111 15.76 20.61 -19.41
N ARG A 112 14.65 20.13 -20.04
CA ARG A 112 13.83 20.94 -20.78
C ARG A 112 13.49 22.21 -20.05
N PRO A 113 13.47 23.26 -20.66
CA PRO A 113 13.12 24.51 -20.04
C PRO A 113 11.76 24.45 -19.47
N ARG A 114 11.58 25.11 -18.35
CA ARG A 114 10.43 24.98 -17.77
C ARG A 114 9.58 25.92 -18.10
N ARG A 115 8.59 25.72 -18.29
CA ARG A 115 7.69 26.58 -18.48
C ARG A 115 7.47 27.10 -17.28
N THR A 116 7.64 27.77 -17.00
CA THR A 116 7.45 28.22 -16.01
C THR A 116 6.95 28.30 -15.48
N PRO A 117 6.82 28.50 -14.86
CA PRO A 117 6.64 28.41 -14.08
C PRO A 117 6.22 28.48 -13.74
N ALA A 118 6.07 28.25 -14.06
CA ALA A 118 5.68 28.55 -13.79
C ALA A 118 5.68 28.52 -12.95
#